data_c1898791ae0de5dab74b042090c98306
#
_entry.id   c1898791ae0de5dab74b042090c98306
#
_cell.length_a   1.000
_cell.length_b   1.000
_cell.length_c   1.000
_cell.angle_alpha   90.00
_cell.angle_beta   90.00
_cell.angle_gamma   90.00
#
_symmetry.space_group_name_H-M   'P 1'
#
loop_
_entity.id
_entity.type
_entity.pdbx_description
1 polymer ?
#
loop_
_entity_poly.entity_id
_entity_poly.type
_entity_poly.pdbx_seq_one_letter_code
_entity_poly.pdbx_strand_id
1 'polypeptide(L)'
;MSERRSKFFGLVVFLVLIIGFSYLMITGSKASLKEVYNQIEVTENTLLPAKEYLRYAGLSDSTKYENLTLLEVKTKIEKHPYLRKAEVEFDGVNKILVEVQEKEIKAALLQKNELKLLTGDLETLPLFPPTVIEELPVISNLNSREKNFHSKENILFAFRIIDAISLSDTSVRKNLAEINIRRGGDAILTFSGFKFPVLFGKGDEVRKALVLKDLWQQLSNNENPFEKTDYLDLRYKNKVFIGKSKTDLANR
;
A
#
# COMPACT_ATOMS: atom_id res chain seq x y z
N MET A 1 -6.78 -54.96 -52.99
CA MET A 1 -6.48 -53.53 -53.19
C MET A 1 -5.01 -53.33 -52.85
N SER A 2 -4.19 -52.78 -53.80
CA SER A 2 -2.74 -52.70 -53.53
C SER A 2 -2.41 -51.78 -52.40
N GLU A 3 -1.47 -52.14 -51.54
CA GLU A 3 -0.95 -51.42 -50.39
C GLU A 3 -0.60 -49.94 -50.69
N ARG A 4 -0.19 -49.65 -51.90
CA ARG A 4 0.06 -48.30 -52.40
C ARG A 4 -1.20 -47.45 -52.49
N ARG A 5 -2.37 -48.00 -52.83
CA ARG A 5 -3.64 -47.23 -52.88
C ARG A 5 -4.14 -46.87 -51.48
N SER A 6 -3.94 -47.75 -50.47
CA SER A 6 -4.31 -47.50 -49.11
C SER A 6 -3.43 -46.42 -48.51
N LYS A 7 -2.12 -46.42 -48.75
CA LYS A 7 -1.18 -45.37 -48.28
C LYS A 7 -1.49 -44.01 -48.92
N PHE A 8 -1.83 -43.98 -50.17
CA PHE A 8 -2.23 -42.73 -50.86
C PHE A 8 -3.53 -42.17 -50.32
N PHE A 9 -4.53 -43.03 -50.06
CA PHE A 9 -5.79 -42.60 -49.46
C PHE A 9 -5.58 -42.05 -48.04
N GLY A 10 -4.75 -42.67 -47.20
CA GLY A 10 -4.39 -42.18 -45.90
C GLY A 10 -3.73 -40.80 -45.94
N LEU A 11 -2.83 -40.56 -46.88
CA LEU A 11 -2.16 -39.27 -47.07
C LEU A 11 -3.13 -38.16 -47.48
N VAL A 12 -4.09 -38.44 -48.34
CA VAL A 12 -5.12 -37.49 -48.77
C VAL A 12 -6.03 -37.10 -47.61
N VAL A 13 -6.49 -38.08 -46.81
CA VAL A 13 -7.32 -37.82 -45.61
C VAL A 13 -6.55 -36.98 -44.58
N PHE A 14 -5.28 -37.28 -44.37
CA PHE A 14 -4.43 -36.49 -43.45
C PHE A 14 -4.26 -35.03 -43.90
N LEU A 15 -4.06 -34.80 -45.20
CA LEU A 15 -3.98 -33.46 -45.78
C LEU A 15 -5.29 -32.67 -45.60
N VAL A 16 -6.43 -33.31 -45.83
CA VAL A 16 -7.76 -32.71 -45.67
C VAL A 16 -7.98 -32.33 -44.20
N LEU A 17 -7.56 -33.18 -43.26
CA LEU A 17 -7.63 -32.88 -41.80
C LEU A 17 -6.74 -31.68 -41.41
N ILE A 18 -5.51 -31.60 -41.94
CA ILE A 18 -4.63 -30.46 -41.70
C ILE A 18 -5.23 -29.16 -42.23
N ILE A 19 -5.76 -29.17 -43.45
CA ILE A 19 -6.40 -28.02 -44.07
C ILE A 19 -7.64 -27.61 -43.27
N GLY A 20 -8.48 -28.55 -42.87
CA GLY A 20 -9.66 -28.30 -41.99
C GLY A 20 -9.29 -27.72 -40.64
N PHE A 21 -8.27 -28.27 -40.01
CA PHE A 21 -7.77 -27.76 -38.70
C PHE A 21 -7.17 -26.35 -38.84
N SER A 22 -6.39 -26.11 -39.91
CA SER A 22 -5.84 -24.78 -40.19
C SER A 22 -6.94 -23.75 -40.48
N TYR A 23 -7.98 -24.15 -41.21
CA TYR A 23 -9.14 -23.29 -41.44
C TYR A 23 -9.90 -22.96 -40.16
N LEU A 24 -10.11 -23.95 -39.27
CA LEU A 24 -10.72 -23.74 -37.94
C LEU A 24 -9.87 -22.82 -37.06
N MET A 25 -8.56 -22.97 -37.09
CA MET A 25 -7.66 -22.07 -36.33
C MET A 25 -7.74 -20.62 -36.86
N ILE A 26 -7.79 -20.43 -38.18
CA ILE A 26 -7.87 -19.10 -38.79
C ILE A 26 -9.24 -18.46 -38.57
N THR A 27 -10.32 -19.23 -38.65
CA THR A 27 -11.68 -18.70 -38.43
C THR A 27 -12.02 -18.55 -36.96
N GLY A 28 -11.57 -19.45 -36.09
CA GLY A 28 -11.72 -19.34 -34.65
C GLY A 28 -10.98 -18.13 -34.05
N SER A 29 -9.82 -17.80 -34.64
CA SER A 29 -9.06 -16.60 -34.26
C SER A 29 -9.73 -15.27 -34.68
N LYS A 30 -10.65 -15.30 -35.66
CA LYS A 30 -11.36 -14.10 -36.16
C LYS A 30 -12.72 -13.86 -35.51
N ALA A 31 -13.23 -14.78 -34.74
CA ALA A 31 -14.47 -14.61 -33.96
C ALA A 31 -14.22 -13.92 -32.60
N SER A 32 -13.38 -12.88 -32.57
CA SER A 32 -13.49 -11.87 -31.53
C SER A 32 -14.80 -11.12 -31.81
N LEU A 33 -15.88 -11.56 -31.18
CA LEU A 33 -17.08 -10.73 -31.02
C LEU A 33 -16.58 -9.38 -30.55
N LYS A 34 -16.85 -8.34 -31.32
CA LYS A 34 -16.52 -6.96 -30.94
C LYS A 34 -17.44 -6.61 -29.78
N GLU A 35 -16.97 -6.92 -28.58
CA GLU A 35 -17.71 -6.60 -27.36
C GLU A 35 -17.78 -5.09 -27.27
N VAL A 36 -18.99 -4.54 -27.21
CA VAL A 36 -19.20 -3.10 -27.08
C VAL A 36 -19.32 -2.80 -25.59
N TYR A 37 -18.29 -2.17 -25.04
CA TYR A 37 -18.27 -1.77 -23.64
C TYR A 37 -18.81 -0.34 -23.52
N ASN A 38 -19.72 -0.14 -22.56
CA ASN A 38 -20.28 1.17 -22.26
C ASN A 38 -19.79 1.72 -20.90
N GLN A 39 -19.29 0.83 -20.03
CA GLN A 39 -18.90 1.18 -18.68
C GLN A 39 -17.69 0.36 -18.23
N ILE A 40 -16.82 1.00 -17.46
CA ILE A 40 -15.76 0.34 -16.68
C ILE A 40 -16.04 0.59 -15.21
N GLU A 41 -16.13 -0.47 -14.41
CA GLU A 41 -16.31 -0.42 -12.97
C GLU A 41 -15.03 -0.90 -12.29
N VAL A 42 -14.47 -0.08 -11.38
CA VAL A 42 -13.29 -0.43 -10.59
C VAL A 42 -13.74 -0.74 -9.17
N THR A 43 -13.31 -1.88 -8.64
CA THR A 43 -13.64 -2.38 -7.30
C THR A 43 -12.37 -2.70 -6.52
N GLU A 44 -12.51 -2.97 -5.20
CA GLU A 44 -11.41 -3.23 -4.23
C GLU A 44 -10.42 -2.06 -4.07
N ASN A 45 -10.81 -0.86 -4.52
CA ASN A 45 -10.03 0.36 -4.37
C ASN A 45 -10.31 1.03 -3.01
N THR A 46 -9.25 1.24 -2.22
CA THR A 46 -9.32 1.86 -0.88
C THR A 46 -8.50 3.16 -0.79
N LEU A 47 -7.39 3.25 -1.51
CA LEU A 47 -6.48 4.40 -1.47
C LEU A 47 -7.00 5.59 -2.28
N LEU A 48 -7.64 5.33 -3.41
CA LEU A 48 -8.19 6.35 -4.30
C LEU A 48 -9.60 5.98 -4.77
N PRO A 49 -10.46 6.97 -5.03
CA PRO A 49 -11.73 6.72 -5.72
C PRO A 49 -11.52 6.09 -7.09
N ALA A 50 -12.40 5.18 -7.51
CA ALA A 50 -12.36 4.48 -8.80
C ALA A 50 -12.12 5.42 -10.01
N LYS A 51 -12.77 6.60 -10.02
CA LYS A 51 -12.62 7.61 -11.06
C LYS A 51 -11.18 8.10 -11.25
N GLU A 52 -10.36 8.10 -10.20
CA GLU A 52 -8.97 8.56 -10.27
C GLU A 52 -8.08 7.54 -10.98
N TYR A 53 -8.32 6.24 -10.74
CA TYR A 53 -7.66 5.16 -11.48
C TYR A 53 -8.00 5.20 -12.96
N LEU A 54 -9.29 5.39 -13.29
CA LEU A 54 -9.74 5.55 -14.67
C LEU A 54 -9.15 6.81 -15.33
N ARG A 55 -9.08 7.91 -14.61
CA ARG A 55 -8.47 9.16 -15.09
C ARG A 55 -6.99 8.98 -15.40
N TYR A 56 -6.24 8.36 -14.50
CA TYR A 56 -4.82 8.09 -14.68
C TYR A 56 -4.56 7.17 -15.87
N ALA A 57 -5.40 6.16 -16.05
CA ALA A 57 -5.33 5.23 -17.17
C ALA A 57 -5.80 5.83 -18.51
N GLY A 58 -6.35 7.05 -18.53
CA GLY A 58 -6.96 7.66 -19.72
C GLY A 58 -8.25 6.96 -20.17
N LEU A 59 -8.99 6.39 -19.22
CA LEU A 59 -10.23 5.64 -19.40
C LEU A 59 -11.45 6.34 -18.81
N SER A 60 -11.43 7.67 -18.67
CA SER A 60 -12.57 8.43 -18.14
C SER A 60 -13.66 8.71 -19.18
N ASP A 61 -13.37 8.51 -20.46
CA ASP A 61 -14.25 8.82 -21.58
C ASP A 61 -14.80 7.52 -22.19
N SER A 62 -16.06 7.22 -21.92
CA SER A 62 -16.73 6.00 -22.41
C SER A 62 -16.86 5.92 -23.94
N THR A 63 -16.81 7.06 -24.64
CA THR A 63 -16.86 7.06 -26.13
C THR A 63 -15.65 6.40 -26.78
N LYS A 64 -14.59 6.16 -26.00
CA LYS A 64 -13.35 5.53 -26.47
C LYS A 64 -13.27 4.03 -26.21
N TYR A 65 -14.31 3.42 -25.63
CA TYR A 65 -14.27 2.01 -25.24
C TYR A 65 -14.50 1.03 -26.39
N GLU A 66 -15.10 1.47 -27.50
CA GLU A 66 -15.49 0.61 -28.63
C GLU A 66 -14.36 -0.25 -29.25
N ASN A 67 -13.12 0.15 -29.06
CA ASN A 67 -11.96 -0.53 -29.63
C ASN A 67 -10.97 -1.06 -28.59
N LEU A 68 -11.31 -1.00 -27.30
CA LEU A 68 -10.44 -1.47 -26.23
C LEU A 68 -10.59 -2.98 -26.05
N THR A 69 -9.48 -3.65 -25.86
CA THR A 69 -9.45 -5.04 -25.39
C THR A 69 -9.32 -5.06 -23.86
N LEU A 70 -9.77 -6.15 -23.23
CA LEU A 70 -9.59 -6.34 -21.77
C LEU A 70 -8.11 -6.24 -21.36
N LEU A 71 -7.20 -6.75 -22.20
CA LEU A 71 -5.76 -6.67 -21.97
C LEU A 71 -5.24 -5.23 -22.00
N GLU A 72 -5.75 -4.38 -22.90
CA GLU A 72 -5.38 -2.96 -22.96
C GLU A 72 -5.90 -2.21 -21.72
N VAL A 73 -7.14 -2.48 -21.30
CA VAL A 73 -7.70 -1.91 -20.06
C VAL A 73 -6.83 -2.29 -18.87
N LYS A 74 -6.52 -3.58 -18.72
CA LYS A 74 -5.62 -4.08 -17.68
C LYS A 74 -4.28 -3.36 -17.69
N THR A 75 -3.61 -3.34 -18.85
CA THR A 75 -2.28 -2.74 -18.99
C THR A 75 -2.28 -1.25 -18.70
N LYS A 76 -3.35 -0.53 -19.03
CA LYS A 76 -3.48 0.91 -18.73
C LYS A 76 -3.70 1.17 -17.25
N ILE A 77 -4.54 0.39 -16.60
CA ILE A 77 -4.85 0.50 -15.17
C ILE A 77 -3.62 0.14 -14.30
N GLU A 78 -2.93 -0.95 -14.63
CA GLU A 78 -1.74 -1.42 -13.90
C GLU A 78 -0.55 -0.43 -13.95
N LYS A 79 -0.58 0.56 -14.84
CA LYS A 79 0.43 1.65 -14.85
C LYS A 79 0.31 2.59 -13.65
N HIS A 80 -0.82 2.54 -12.92
CA HIS A 80 -0.97 3.40 -11.75
C HIS A 80 0.00 2.99 -10.65
N PRO A 81 0.80 3.93 -10.06
CA PRO A 81 1.84 3.60 -9.09
C PRO A 81 1.34 2.87 -7.84
N TYR A 82 0.07 3.04 -7.46
CA TYR A 82 -0.53 2.40 -6.28
C TYR A 82 -0.93 0.96 -6.50
N LEU A 83 -0.96 0.47 -7.74
CA LEU A 83 -1.42 -0.87 -8.04
C LEU A 83 -0.26 -1.87 -8.09
N ARG A 84 -0.51 -3.04 -7.53
CA ARG A 84 0.32 -4.21 -7.68
C ARG A 84 -0.12 -5.02 -8.89
N LYS A 85 -1.45 -5.13 -9.09
CA LYS A 85 -2.09 -5.95 -10.12
C LYS A 85 -3.52 -5.46 -10.36
N ALA A 86 -4.07 -5.72 -11.53
CA ALA A 86 -5.50 -5.63 -11.80
C ALA A 86 -6.00 -6.92 -12.45
N GLU A 87 -7.21 -7.35 -12.11
CA GLU A 87 -7.94 -8.40 -12.80
C GLU A 87 -9.07 -7.75 -13.59
N VAL A 88 -9.24 -8.13 -14.85
CA VAL A 88 -10.17 -7.45 -15.76
C VAL A 88 -11.01 -8.49 -16.45
N GLU A 89 -12.32 -8.37 -16.28
CA GLU A 89 -13.29 -9.30 -16.81
C GLU A 89 -14.44 -8.55 -17.50
N PHE A 90 -15.13 -9.24 -18.42
CA PHE A 90 -16.34 -8.76 -19.05
C PHE A 90 -17.56 -9.36 -18.37
N ASP A 91 -18.53 -8.55 -18.00
CA ASP A 91 -19.74 -9.00 -17.30
C ASP A 91 -20.73 -9.80 -18.17
N GLY A 92 -20.42 -9.97 -19.46
CA GLY A 92 -21.26 -10.70 -20.42
C GLY A 92 -22.36 -9.85 -21.08
N VAL A 93 -22.51 -8.58 -20.68
CA VAL A 93 -23.52 -7.66 -21.23
C VAL A 93 -22.88 -6.46 -21.91
N ASN A 94 -22.34 -5.51 -21.16
CA ASN A 94 -21.75 -4.29 -21.71
C ASN A 94 -20.75 -3.59 -20.76
N LYS A 95 -20.37 -4.23 -19.64
CA LYS A 95 -19.52 -3.66 -18.61
C LYS A 95 -18.22 -4.43 -18.48
N ILE A 96 -17.12 -3.70 -18.30
CA ILE A 96 -15.84 -4.24 -17.87
C ILE A 96 -15.74 -4.10 -16.37
N LEU A 97 -15.52 -5.19 -15.65
CA LEU A 97 -15.21 -5.24 -14.24
C LEU A 97 -13.69 -5.24 -14.07
N VAL A 98 -13.20 -4.34 -13.22
CA VAL A 98 -11.77 -4.22 -12.91
C VAL A 98 -11.60 -4.33 -11.41
N GLU A 99 -11.11 -5.47 -10.94
CA GLU A 99 -10.72 -5.67 -9.56
C GLU A 99 -9.24 -5.28 -9.40
N VAL A 100 -8.99 -4.29 -8.55
CA VAL A 100 -7.63 -3.79 -8.33
C VAL A 100 -7.03 -4.32 -7.04
N GLN A 101 -5.77 -4.72 -7.10
CA GLN A 101 -4.97 -5.04 -5.93
C GLN A 101 -4.00 -3.88 -5.67
N GLU A 102 -4.32 -3.06 -4.66
CA GLU A 102 -3.47 -1.95 -4.26
C GLU A 102 -2.23 -2.43 -3.49
N LYS A 103 -1.16 -1.63 -3.54
CA LYS A 103 0.05 -1.84 -2.73
C LYS A 103 -0.26 -1.49 -1.27
N GLU A 104 0.27 -2.27 -0.35
CA GLU A 104 0.15 -1.99 1.08
C GLU A 104 1.00 -0.77 1.44
N ILE A 105 0.33 0.31 1.86
CA ILE A 105 1.00 1.51 2.36
C ILE A 105 1.22 1.37 3.86
N LYS A 106 2.45 1.47 4.29
CA LYS A 106 2.85 1.27 5.69
C LYS A 106 3.00 2.57 6.47
N ALA A 107 3.43 3.63 5.79
CA ALA A 107 3.64 4.95 6.38
C ALA A 107 3.61 6.05 5.30
N ALA A 108 3.47 7.29 5.73
CA ALA A 108 3.86 8.45 4.93
C ALA A 108 5.31 8.84 5.26
N LEU A 109 6.04 9.31 4.26
CA LEU A 109 7.43 9.73 4.38
C LEU A 109 7.55 11.21 4.12
N LEU A 110 8.00 11.98 5.11
CA LEU A 110 8.33 13.40 4.92
C LEU A 110 9.81 13.53 4.52
N GLN A 111 10.06 13.89 3.27
CA GLN A 111 11.40 14.08 2.72
C GLN A 111 11.50 15.39 1.94
N LYS A 112 12.45 16.25 2.27
CA LYS A 112 12.66 17.55 1.60
C LYS A 112 11.39 18.41 1.48
N ASN A 113 10.55 18.44 2.52
CA ASN A 113 9.24 19.10 2.55
C ASN A 113 8.17 18.52 1.59
N GLU A 114 8.41 17.36 1.02
CA GLU A 114 7.43 16.61 0.25
C GLU A 114 6.95 15.40 1.05
N LEU A 115 5.64 15.20 1.04
CA LEU A 115 5.02 14.00 1.61
C LEU A 115 4.87 12.95 0.50
N LYS A 116 5.39 11.75 0.75
CA LYS A 116 5.31 10.59 -0.15
C LYS A 116 4.72 9.42 0.62
N LEU A 117 4.17 8.45 -0.09
CA LEU A 117 3.74 7.20 0.52
C LEU A 117 4.89 6.20 0.50
N LEU A 118 4.96 5.35 1.52
CA LEU A 118 5.98 4.34 1.66
C LEU A 118 5.32 2.96 1.83
N THR A 119 5.60 2.06 0.89
CA THR A 119 5.07 0.70 0.91
C THR A 119 5.86 -0.20 1.86
N GLY A 120 5.28 -1.34 2.22
CA GLY A 120 5.97 -2.39 3.00
C GLY A 120 7.25 -2.90 2.34
N ASP A 121 7.33 -2.84 1.02
CA ASP A 121 8.49 -3.25 0.21
C ASP A 121 9.53 -2.12 0.06
N LEU A 122 9.41 -1.04 0.81
CA LEU A 122 10.29 0.15 0.78
C LEU A 122 10.22 0.96 -0.51
N GLU A 123 9.22 0.76 -1.34
CA GLU A 123 8.96 1.60 -2.50
C GLU A 123 8.37 2.94 -2.07
N THR A 124 8.88 4.02 -2.66
CA THR A 124 8.37 5.37 -2.39
C THR A 124 7.44 5.79 -3.52
N LEU A 125 6.18 6.08 -3.20
CA LEU A 125 5.15 6.46 -4.14
C LEU A 125 4.79 7.94 -4.00
N PRO A 126 4.41 8.61 -5.09
CA PRO A 126 3.89 9.97 -5.01
C PRO A 126 2.56 9.99 -4.25
N LEU A 127 2.28 11.08 -3.54
CA LEU A 127 0.97 11.30 -2.94
C LEU A 127 0.08 12.02 -3.96
N PHE A 128 -0.94 11.33 -4.46
CA PHE A 128 -1.96 11.93 -5.32
C PHE A 128 -3.14 12.46 -4.49
N PRO A 129 -3.62 13.67 -4.74
CA PRO A 129 -4.93 14.06 -4.22
C PRO A 129 -6.05 13.30 -4.99
N PRO A 130 -7.05 12.77 -4.35
CA PRO A 130 -7.43 12.71 -2.95
C PRO A 130 -7.11 11.35 -2.27
N THR A 131 -5.83 10.99 -2.16
CA THR A 131 -5.45 9.72 -1.50
C THR A 131 -5.89 9.71 -0.04
N VAL A 132 -6.49 8.61 0.39
CA VAL A 132 -6.84 8.37 1.79
C VAL A 132 -5.58 7.98 2.55
N ILE A 133 -5.11 8.87 3.44
CA ILE A 133 -3.92 8.68 4.27
C ILE A 133 -4.24 8.63 5.78
N GLU A 134 -5.52 8.52 6.11
CA GLU A 134 -5.96 8.41 7.49
C GLU A 134 -5.27 7.23 8.19
N GLU A 135 -4.91 7.44 9.46
CA GLU A 135 -4.23 6.43 10.29
C GLU A 135 -2.82 6.01 9.85
N LEU A 136 -2.21 6.67 8.85
CA LEU A 136 -0.82 6.41 8.48
C LEU A 136 0.13 7.29 9.30
N PRO A 137 1.13 6.72 10.00
CA PRO A 137 2.14 7.51 10.68
C PRO A 137 3.08 8.17 9.68
N VAL A 138 3.54 9.36 9.98
CA VAL A 138 4.55 10.06 9.22
C VAL A 138 5.94 9.68 9.73
N ILE A 139 6.82 9.20 8.86
CA ILE A 139 8.24 9.04 9.17
C ILE A 139 8.95 10.32 8.76
N SER A 140 9.63 10.97 9.70
CA SER A 140 10.28 12.25 9.48
C SER A 140 11.76 12.24 9.86
N ASN A 141 12.45 13.31 9.47
CA ASN A 141 13.86 13.58 9.81
C ASN A 141 14.86 12.51 9.32
N LEU A 142 14.50 11.77 8.27
CA LEU A 142 15.45 10.92 7.56
C LEU A 142 16.46 11.82 6.83
N ASN A 143 17.68 11.90 7.35
CA ASN A 143 18.74 12.76 6.80
C ASN A 143 19.06 12.41 5.35
N SER A 144 18.71 13.29 4.43
CA SER A 144 18.97 13.18 2.99
C SER A 144 20.45 13.37 2.60
N ARG A 145 21.31 13.70 3.57
CA ARG A 145 22.76 13.93 3.34
C ARG A 145 23.63 12.69 3.53
N GLU A 146 23.11 11.65 4.18
CA GLU A 146 23.82 10.39 4.34
C GLU A 146 23.43 9.44 3.21
N LYS A 147 24.43 8.76 2.61
CA LYS A 147 24.28 7.82 1.50
C LYS A 147 23.15 6.81 1.79
N ASN A 148 22.42 6.42 0.77
CA ASN A 148 21.17 5.62 0.75
C ASN A 148 21.05 4.45 1.77
N PHE A 149 22.12 3.94 2.32
CA PHE A 149 22.15 2.80 3.24
C PHE A 149 21.57 3.14 4.63
N HIS A 150 21.97 4.27 5.22
CA HIS A 150 21.46 4.67 6.55
C HIS A 150 19.98 5.04 6.52
N SER A 151 19.50 5.56 5.40
CA SER A 151 18.07 5.85 5.21
C SER A 151 17.23 4.57 5.25
N LYS A 152 17.67 3.49 4.60
CA LYS A 152 16.95 2.22 4.56
C LYS A 152 16.86 1.55 5.94
N GLU A 153 17.95 1.54 6.69
CA GLU A 153 17.97 1.00 8.06
C GLU A 153 17.02 1.75 8.99
N ASN A 154 16.99 3.08 8.87
CA ASN A 154 16.08 3.92 9.64
C ASN A 154 14.61 3.67 9.28
N ILE A 155 14.30 3.47 8.01
CA ILE A 155 12.94 3.11 7.58
C ILE A 155 12.56 1.74 8.13
N LEU A 156 13.43 0.74 8.01
CA LEU A 156 13.18 -0.59 8.58
C LEU A 156 13.02 -0.55 10.10
N PHE A 157 13.76 0.32 10.77
CA PHE A 157 13.58 0.54 12.20
C PHE A 157 12.19 1.15 12.50
N ALA A 158 11.77 2.18 11.76
CA ALA A 158 10.42 2.73 11.90
C ALA A 158 9.34 1.68 11.64
N PHE A 159 9.53 0.80 10.65
CA PHE A 159 8.61 -0.31 10.38
C PHE A 159 8.53 -1.30 11.54
N ARG A 160 9.65 -1.65 12.17
CA ARG A 160 9.61 -2.50 13.38
C ARG A 160 8.82 -1.86 14.51
N ILE A 161 8.93 -0.55 14.68
CA ILE A 161 8.11 0.19 15.68
C ILE A 161 6.62 0.09 15.32
N ILE A 162 6.26 0.37 14.05
CA ILE A 162 4.88 0.28 13.56
C ILE A 162 4.32 -1.14 13.81
N ASP A 163 5.08 -2.16 13.43
CA ASP A 163 4.66 -3.56 13.56
C ASP A 163 4.50 -3.96 15.04
N ALA A 164 5.44 -3.59 15.89
CA ALA A 164 5.38 -3.87 17.31
C ALA A 164 4.15 -3.21 17.98
N ILE A 165 3.86 -1.96 17.63
CA ILE A 165 2.68 -1.24 18.13
C ILE A 165 1.39 -1.89 17.58
N SER A 166 1.34 -2.21 16.27
CA SER A 166 0.18 -2.85 15.64
C SER A 166 -0.16 -4.19 16.29
N LEU A 167 0.85 -4.98 16.62
CA LEU A 167 0.69 -6.27 17.29
C LEU A 167 0.27 -6.13 18.76
N SER A 168 0.63 -5.02 19.40
CA SER A 168 0.30 -4.81 20.81
C SER A 168 -1.11 -4.26 21.01
N ASP A 169 -1.50 -3.25 20.25
CA ASP A 169 -2.80 -2.58 20.37
C ASP A 169 -3.14 -1.74 19.14
N THR A 170 -4.30 -2.01 18.53
CA THR A 170 -4.79 -1.31 17.33
C THR A 170 -5.13 0.16 17.62
N SER A 171 -5.62 0.48 18.83
CA SER A 171 -5.97 1.86 19.21
C SER A 171 -4.71 2.72 19.32
N VAL A 172 -3.64 2.19 19.94
CA VAL A 172 -2.34 2.87 19.99
C VAL A 172 -1.80 3.09 18.58
N ARG A 173 -1.94 2.07 17.69
CA ARG A 173 -1.49 2.17 16.30
C ARG A 173 -2.21 3.27 15.52
N LYS A 174 -3.52 3.36 15.63
CA LYS A 174 -4.35 4.38 14.95
C LYS A 174 -4.00 5.80 15.37
N ASN A 175 -3.54 5.96 16.59
CA ASN A 175 -3.16 7.26 17.15
C ASN A 175 -1.68 7.60 16.98
N LEU A 176 -0.87 6.71 16.41
CA LEU A 176 0.54 6.99 16.10
C LEU A 176 0.62 7.96 14.92
N ALA A 177 0.91 9.23 15.20
CA ALA A 177 0.95 10.28 14.20
C ALA A 177 2.32 10.43 13.52
N GLU A 178 3.42 10.35 14.30
CA GLU A 178 4.77 10.57 13.76
C GLU A 178 5.81 9.68 14.43
N ILE A 179 6.76 9.22 13.60
CA ILE A 179 8.01 8.58 14.02
C ILE A 179 9.16 9.47 13.54
N ASN A 180 9.72 10.26 14.44
CA ASN A 180 10.84 11.14 14.15
C ASN A 180 12.16 10.42 14.43
N ILE A 181 12.94 10.15 13.39
CA ILE A 181 14.24 9.48 13.51
C ILE A 181 15.34 10.52 13.68
N ARG A 182 15.93 10.57 14.87
CA ARG A 182 17.00 11.50 15.18
C ARG A 182 18.37 11.07 14.66
N ARG A 183 19.31 12.03 14.61
CA ARG A 183 20.72 11.72 14.41
C ARG A 183 21.18 10.74 15.48
N GLY A 184 21.84 9.67 15.06
CA GLY A 184 22.18 8.57 15.96
C GLY A 184 21.15 7.43 15.93
N GLY A 185 19.98 7.62 15.26
CA GLY A 185 18.97 6.60 14.98
C GLY A 185 18.02 6.33 16.15
N ASP A 186 17.91 7.20 17.13
CA ASP A 186 16.86 7.14 18.15
C ASP A 186 15.53 7.59 17.56
N ALA A 187 14.43 6.96 17.97
CA ALA A 187 13.08 7.36 17.58
C ALA A 187 12.40 8.19 18.68
N ILE A 188 11.68 9.23 18.25
CA ILE A 188 10.70 9.94 19.04
C ILE A 188 9.35 9.71 18.39
N LEU A 189 8.36 9.32 19.19
CA LEU A 189 7.00 9.07 18.72
C LEU A 189 6.09 10.20 19.19
N THR A 190 5.19 10.61 18.30
CA THR A 190 4.09 11.53 18.59
C THR A 190 2.77 10.80 18.36
N PHE A 191 1.83 10.96 19.30
CA PHE A 191 0.51 10.34 19.23
C PHE A 191 -0.56 11.43 19.27
N SER A 192 -1.64 11.23 18.53
CA SER A 192 -2.79 12.15 18.50
C SER A 192 -3.47 12.29 19.87
N GLY A 193 -3.41 11.24 20.72
CA GLY A 193 -4.00 11.23 22.06
C GLY A 193 -3.07 11.75 23.18
N PHE A 194 -1.78 11.98 22.91
CA PHE A 194 -0.82 12.49 23.87
C PHE A 194 -0.46 13.94 23.57
N LYS A 195 -0.41 14.79 24.58
CA LYS A 195 0.08 16.18 24.48
C LYS A 195 1.60 16.30 24.55
N PHE A 196 2.30 15.19 24.69
CA PHE A 196 3.75 15.11 24.89
C PHE A 196 4.38 14.04 24.00
N PRO A 197 5.65 14.21 23.60
CA PRO A 197 6.38 13.22 22.84
C PRO A 197 6.84 12.04 23.70
N VAL A 198 7.02 10.90 23.06
CA VAL A 198 7.57 9.68 23.64
C VAL A 198 8.98 9.45 23.11
N LEU A 199 9.99 9.55 23.97
CA LEU A 199 11.37 9.21 23.68
C LEU A 199 11.51 7.69 23.63
N PHE A 200 11.30 7.12 22.44
CA PHE A 200 11.28 5.66 22.26
C PHE A 200 12.70 5.07 22.24
N GLY A 201 13.66 5.78 21.65
CA GLY A 201 15.04 5.30 21.48
C GLY A 201 15.14 4.12 20.52
N LYS A 202 16.18 3.29 20.66
CA LYS A 202 16.45 2.10 19.87
C LYS A 202 16.18 0.82 20.64
N GLY A 203 15.85 -0.27 19.88
CA GLY A 203 15.74 -1.62 20.38
C GLY A 203 14.58 -1.88 21.33
N ASP A 204 14.34 -3.13 21.65
CA ASP A 204 13.26 -3.59 22.54
C ASP A 204 11.87 -3.11 22.10
N GLU A 205 11.61 -2.99 20.76
CA GLU A 205 10.41 -2.37 20.20
C GLU A 205 9.14 -3.02 20.74
N VAL A 206 9.10 -4.36 20.83
CA VAL A 206 7.94 -5.11 21.33
C VAL A 206 7.64 -4.79 22.80
N ARG A 207 8.68 -4.81 23.65
CA ARG A 207 8.51 -4.48 25.08
C ARG A 207 8.01 -3.05 25.25
N LYS A 208 8.56 -2.09 24.52
CA LYS A 208 8.16 -0.69 24.58
C LYS A 208 6.74 -0.49 24.07
N ALA A 209 6.33 -1.23 23.04
CA ALA A 209 4.97 -1.21 22.55
C ALA A 209 3.95 -1.72 23.58
N LEU A 210 4.30 -2.77 24.35
CA LEU A 210 3.46 -3.24 25.46
C LEU A 210 3.35 -2.18 26.57
N VAL A 211 4.44 -1.50 26.91
CA VAL A 211 4.41 -0.39 27.87
C VAL A 211 3.51 0.75 27.34
N LEU A 212 3.60 1.08 26.06
CA LEU A 212 2.71 2.10 25.46
C LEU A 212 1.25 1.71 25.55
N LYS A 213 0.92 0.43 25.31
CA LYS A 213 -0.43 -0.09 25.46
C LYS A 213 -0.95 0.12 26.88
N ASP A 214 -0.17 -0.27 27.89
CA ASP A 214 -0.58 -0.14 29.30
C ASP A 214 -0.79 1.35 29.68
N LEU A 215 0.09 2.23 29.23
CA LEU A 215 -0.05 3.67 29.43
C LEU A 215 -1.26 4.26 28.71
N TRP A 216 -1.55 3.78 27.50
CA TRP A 216 -2.72 4.19 26.71
C TRP A 216 -4.03 3.84 27.43
N GLN A 217 -4.10 2.64 28.00
CA GLN A 217 -5.26 2.21 28.80
C GLN A 217 -5.48 3.06 30.03
N GLN A 218 -4.39 3.48 30.71
CA GLN A 218 -4.48 4.38 31.88
C GLN A 218 -5.02 5.77 31.50
N LEU A 219 -4.65 6.30 30.33
CA LEU A 219 -5.18 7.57 29.83
C LEU A 219 -6.67 7.51 29.53
N SER A 220 -7.16 6.37 29.06
CA SER A 220 -8.57 6.18 28.71
C SER A 220 -9.49 6.09 29.95
N ASN A 221 -8.96 5.85 31.13
CA ASN A 221 -9.69 5.61 32.39
C ASN A 221 -9.93 6.87 33.22
N ASN A 222 -10.16 8.05 32.63
CA ASN A 222 -10.54 9.32 33.26
C ASN A 222 -9.63 9.90 34.37
N GLU A 223 -8.68 9.15 34.85
CA GLU A 223 -7.60 9.64 35.71
C GLU A 223 -6.40 9.94 34.82
N ASN A 224 -6.28 11.16 34.32
CA ASN A 224 -5.13 11.53 33.47
C ASN A 224 -3.90 11.83 34.34
N PRO A 225 -3.08 10.81 34.70
CA PRO A 225 -1.90 11.01 35.56
C PRO A 225 -0.80 11.80 34.83
N PHE A 226 -1.02 12.09 33.54
CA PHE A 226 -0.05 12.70 32.63
C PHE A 226 -0.37 14.16 32.29
N GLU A 227 -1.33 14.80 32.97
CA GLU A 227 -1.76 16.17 32.65
C GLU A 227 -0.61 17.19 32.66
N LYS A 228 0.39 16.98 33.52
CA LYS A 228 1.59 17.82 33.63
C LYS A 228 2.86 17.16 33.10
N THR A 229 2.73 16.29 32.13
CA THR A 229 3.86 15.56 31.52
C THR A 229 4.36 16.30 30.31
N ASP A 230 5.67 16.57 30.25
CA ASP A 230 6.32 17.19 29.09
C ASP A 230 6.91 16.16 28.10
N TYR A 231 7.30 15.01 28.60
CA TYR A 231 7.75 13.88 27.78
C TYR A 231 7.69 12.57 28.56
N LEU A 232 7.61 11.47 27.81
CA LEU A 232 7.74 10.11 28.31
C LEU A 232 9.03 9.50 27.77
N ASP A 233 9.87 8.88 28.64
CA ASP A 233 11.13 8.27 28.21
C ASP A 233 11.11 6.76 28.44
N LEU A 234 11.13 5.99 27.34
CA LEU A 234 11.13 4.53 27.29
C LEU A 234 12.51 3.92 26.98
N ARG A 235 13.56 4.72 26.93
CA ARG A 235 14.90 4.26 26.55
C ARG A 235 15.54 3.33 27.57
N TYR A 236 15.06 3.36 28.79
CA TYR A 236 15.58 2.55 29.89
C TYR A 236 14.88 1.21 29.99
N LYS A 237 15.65 0.14 30.22
CA LYS A 237 15.17 -1.24 30.08
C LYS A 237 14.00 -1.61 31.01
N ASN A 238 13.96 -1.16 32.23
CA ASN A 238 12.96 -1.56 33.22
C ASN A 238 12.31 -0.36 33.92
N LYS A 239 12.38 0.81 33.33
CA LYS A 239 11.87 2.04 33.92
C LYS A 239 11.26 2.92 32.85
N VAL A 240 10.17 3.58 33.22
CA VAL A 240 9.56 4.65 32.45
C VAL A 240 9.82 5.94 33.22
N PHE A 241 10.42 6.93 32.57
CA PHE A 241 10.60 8.23 33.16
C PHE A 241 9.55 9.19 32.60
N ILE A 242 8.87 9.89 33.50
CA ILE A 242 7.91 10.94 33.19
C ILE A 242 8.60 12.26 33.47
N GLY A 243 8.91 13.01 32.40
CA GLY A 243 9.51 14.34 32.53
C GLY A 243 8.46 15.39 32.86
N LYS A 244 8.77 16.26 33.81
CA LYS A 244 7.96 17.44 34.16
C LYS A 244 8.78 18.70 33.92
N SER A 245 8.14 19.76 33.42
CA SER A 245 8.79 21.05 33.19
C SER A 245 9.31 21.61 34.50
N LYS A 246 10.49 22.25 34.47
CA LYS A 246 11.10 22.92 35.59
C LYS A 246 10.26 24.10 36.15
N THR A 247 9.27 24.57 35.39
CA THR A 247 8.40 25.68 35.77
C THR A 247 7.58 25.39 37.03
N ASP A 248 7.25 24.14 37.33
CA ASP A 248 6.52 23.74 38.54
C ASP A 248 7.42 23.56 39.79
N LEU A 249 8.75 23.53 39.60
CA LEU A 249 9.70 23.38 40.73
C LEU A 249 10.10 24.71 41.37
N ALA A 250 9.83 25.83 40.70
CA ALA A 250 10.13 27.18 41.22
C ALA A 250 9.04 27.76 42.11
N ASN A 251 7.88 27.10 42.20
CA ASN A 251 6.72 27.54 43.01
C ASN A 251 6.44 26.65 44.24
N ARG A 252 7.45 25.93 44.73
CA ARG A 252 7.37 25.22 46.00
C ARG A 252 8.36 25.77 47.01
#